data_7697c937558baf6d213ccfed09f3379c
#
_entry.id   7697c937558baf6d213ccfed09f3379c
#
_cell.length_a   1.000
_cell.length_b   1.000
_cell.length_c   1.000
_cell.angle_alpha   90.00
_cell.angle_beta   90.00
_cell.angle_gamma   90.00
#
_symmetry.space_group_name_H-M   'P 1'
#
loop_
_entity.id
_entity.type
_entity.pdbx_description
1 polymer ?
#
loop_
_entity_poly.entity_id
_entity_poly.type
_entity_poly.pdbx_seq_one_letter_code
_entity_poly.pdbx_strand_id
1 'polypeptide(L)'
;MKNVCIIGGGAAGLMAAYAAAENGHNVTLFEKNEKLGKKIYITGKGRCNFTNDVSAEEFLQNVVRGKRFLTGAIYSFPPQKTIDFFEEYGLSVKIERGNRAFPSSDHASDVTKTLEKACKMMGVKLFLGEKVEKILFTAPDIIPMSDIDECTTRDIIPMPRIVKVLTSKKEYDFDEIIVATGGLSYPSTGSTGDGYMFAQENGLAVTDLKCGLCGINLVGDFFKELQGLALKNVTLTVKHAGKTISEEFGEMLFTHFGISGPIVLSTSSLINRLPFEKLAMTLDLKPALDEQTLDKRLLRDFEKYKNKQVLNALCELLPQKLIPFVLSVAGISQTKMVNGITKEERARLLKALKQLPLKVRGLRGFEEAIITSGGIDLSEINPKTMESKKVPGLRFCGEVLDVDAFTGGFNMQIAFATGYAAGKSIR
;
A
#
# COMPACT_ATOMS: atom_id res chain seq x y z
N MET A 1 33.43 11.56 3.96
CA MET A 1 33.03 10.36 3.19
C MET A 1 32.83 9.23 4.18
N LYS A 2 31.66 8.57 4.21
CA LYS A 2 31.31 7.47 5.14
C LYS A 2 31.09 6.18 4.36
N ASN A 3 31.22 5.04 5.05
CA ASN A 3 30.82 3.72 4.54
C ASN A 3 29.35 3.48 4.97
N VAL A 4 28.47 3.35 4.00
CA VAL A 4 27.01 3.25 4.19
C VAL A 4 26.53 1.86 3.80
N CYS A 5 25.83 1.19 4.69
CA CYS A 5 25.15 -0.07 4.43
C CYS A 5 23.67 0.18 4.11
N ILE A 6 23.19 -0.38 3.00
CA ILE A 6 21.78 -0.44 2.66
C ILE A 6 21.30 -1.88 2.76
N ILE A 7 20.25 -2.14 3.54
CA ILE A 7 19.68 -3.47 3.73
C ILE A 7 18.35 -3.55 2.99
N GLY A 8 18.34 -4.30 1.86
CA GLY A 8 17.20 -4.51 0.98
C GLY A 8 17.30 -3.79 -0.35
N GLY A 9 17.26 -4.54 -1.44
CA GLY A 9 17.36 -4.07 -2.84
C GLY A 9 16.00 -3.80 -3.50
N GLY A 10 15.02 -3.31 -2.72
CA GLY A 10 13.72 -2.84 -3.23
C GLY A 10 13.76 -1.37 -3.69
N ALA A 11 12.57 -0.81 -3.98
CA ALA A 11 12.43 0.57 -4.45
C ALA A 11 13.08 1.60 -3.49
N ALA A 12 12.79 1.48 -2.19
CA ALA A 12 13.32 2.38 -1.18
C ALA A 12 14.84 2.24 -1.03
N GLY A 13 15.35 1.00 -0.98
CA GLY A 13 16.77 0.76 -0.78
C GLY A 13 17.63 1.17 -1.97
N LEU A 14 17.17 0.94 -3.20
CA LEU A 14 17.88 1.39 -4.41
C LEU A 14 17.92 2.92 -4.48
N MET A 15 16.82 3.60 -4.18
CA MET A 15 16.81 5.06 -4.15
C MET A 15 17.67 5.62 -3.00
N ALA A 16 17.66 4.97 -1.82
CA ALA A 16 18.54 5.36 -0.72
C ALA A 16 20.03 5.17 -1.06
N ALA A 17 20.37 4.06 -1.73
CA ALA A 17 21.73 3.79 -2.19
C ALA A 17 22.20 4.83 -3.21
N TYR A 18 21.37 5.13 -4.19
CA TYR A 18 21.63 6.20 -5.14
C TYR A 18 21.89 7.54 -4.45
N ALA A 19 20.96 7.96 -3.59
CA ALA A 19 21.01 9.27 -2.93
C ALA A 19 22.21 9.41 -1.99
N ALA A 20 22.61 8.35 -1.28
CA ALA A 20 23.79 8.35 -0.43
C ALA A 20 25.10 8.41 -1.26
N ALA A 21 25.17 7.68 -2.38
CA ALA A 21 26.32 7.69 -3.27
C ALA A 21 26.45 9.05 -4.00
N GLU A 22 25.34 9.62 -4.48
CA GLU A 22 25.28 10.97 -5.04
C GLU A 22 25.74 12.04 -4.02
N ASN A 23 25.58 11.77 -2.72
CA ASN A 23 26.07 12.63 -1.64
C ASN A 23 27.57 12.40 -1.29
N GLY A 24 28.28 11.59 -2.07
CA GLY A 24 29.72 11.35 -1.95
C GLY A 24 30.14 10.28 -0.92
N HIS A 25 29.25 9.35 -0.59
CA HIS A 25 29.55 8.26 0.35
C HIS A 25 29.88 6.94 -0.38
N ASN A 26 30.63 6.06 0.30
CA ASN A 26 30.87 4.68 -0.15
C ASN A 26 29.66 3.82 0.20
N VAL A 27 28.89 3.37 -0.78
CA VAL A 27 27.65 2.66 -0.53
C VAL A 27 27.76 1.19 -0.90
N THR A 28 27.32 0.33 0.03
CA THR A 28 27.17 -1.11 -0.17
C THR A 28 25.72 -1.49 0.12
N LEU A 29 25.07 -2.13 -0.87
CA LEU A 29 23.70 -2.63 -0.75
C LEU A 29 23.69 -4.15 -0.69
N PHE A 30 23.03 -4.71 0.32
CA PHE A 30 22.77 -6.14 0.46
C PHE A 30 21.32 -6.48 0.12
N GLU A 31 21.14 -7.45 -0.77
CA GLU A 31 19.85 -8.04 -1.12
C GLU A 31 19.93 -9.56 -0.91
N LYS A 32 19.00 -10.11 -0.11
CA LYS A 32 18.96 -11.55 0.16
C LYS A 32 18.54 -12.41 -1.01
N ASN A 33 17.80 -11.84 -1.96
CA ASN A 33 17.38 -12.52 -3.17
C ASN A 33 18.48 -12.50 -4.25
N GLU A 34 18.29 -13.35 -5.26
CA GLU A 34 19.18 -13.45 -6.44
C GLU A 34 19.07 -12.25 -7.41
N LYS A 35 18.05 -11.37 -7.22
CA LYS A 35 17.86 -10.17 -8.05
C LYS A 35 17.19 -9.03 -7.26
N LEU A 36 17.45 -7.82 -7.72
CA LEU A 36 16.88 -6.59 -7.16
C LEU A 36 15.39 -6.45 -7.51
N GLY A 37 14.65 -5.73 -6.67
CA GLY A 37 13.31 -5.22 -6.97
C GLY A 37 12.24 -6.28 -7.18
N LYS A 38 12.34 -7.48 -6.59
CA LYS A 38 11.35 -8.56 -6.81
C LYS A 38 9.90 -8.11 -6.67
N LYS A 39 9.59 -7.27 -5.67
CA LYS A 39 8.24 -6.73 -5.48
C LYS A 39 7.85 -5.73 -6.58
N ILE A 40 8.80 -4.99 -7.15
CA ILE A 40 8.55 -4.08 -8.27
C ILE A 40 8.00 -4.85 -9.48
N TYR A 41 8.53 -6.04 -9.78
CA TYR A 41 8.11 -6.87 -10.93
C TYR A 41 6.65 -7.27 -10.90
N ILE A 42 6.03 -7.40 -9.73
CA ILE A 42 4.62 -7.80 -9.61
C ILE A 42 3.68 -6.58 -9.51
N THR A 43 4.23 -5.39 -9.30
CA THR A 43 3.46 -4.16 -9.16
C THR A 43 2.74 -3.80 -10.47
N GLY A 44 1.49 -3.34 -10.37
CA GLY A 44 0.70 -2.95 -11.54
C GLY A 44 0.48 -4.10 -12.55
N LYS A 45 0.37 -5.35 -12.09
CA LYS A 45 0.23 -6.56 -12.93
C LYS A 45 1.42 -6.74 -13.89
N GLY A 46 2.63 -6.47 -13.42
CA GLY A 46 3.87 -6.58 -14.20
C GLY A 46 4.24 -5.35 -15.03
N ARG A 47 3.40 -4.29 -15.01
CA ARG A 47 3.65 -3.04 -15.74
C ARG A 47 4.38 -1.99 -14.91
N CYS A 48 4.29 -2.04 -13.60
CA CYS A 48 4.82 -1.11 -12.61
C CYS A 48 4.26 0.33 -12.73
N ASN A 49 3.17 0.60 -12.04
CA ASN A 49 2.76 1.97 -11.75
C ASN A 49 3.69 2.52 -10.64
N PHE A 50 4.74 3.26 -11.03
CA PHE A 50 5.82 3.61 -10.11
C PHE A 50 5.62 4.96 -9.39
N THR A 51 4.77 5.86 -9.91
CA THR A 51 4.33 7.08 -9.24
C THR A 51 3.00 7.56 -9.80
N ASN A 52 2.52 8.71 -9.32
CA ASN A 52 1.32 9.38 -9.80
C ASN A 52 1.70 10.84 -10.12
N ASP A 53 1.41 11.32 -11.32
CA ASP A 53 1.77 12.66 -11.79
C ASP A 53 0.80 13.71 -11.24
N VAL A 54 0.97 14.01 -9.96
CA VAL A 54 0.19 14.99 -9.19
C VAL A 54 1.10 15.87 -8.34
N SER A 55 0.58 17.01 -7.89
CA SER A 55 1.30 17.86 -6.94
C SER A 55 1.57 17.16 -5.61
N ALA A 56 2.52 17.67 -4.82
CA ALA A 56 2.79 17.15 -3.48
C ALA A 56 1.56 17.22 -2.57
N GLU A 57 0.77 18.29 -2.69
CA GLU A 57 -0.48 18.50 -1.95
C GLU A 57 -1.53 17.43 -2.28
N GLU A 58 -1.78 17.17 -3.55
CA GLU A 58 -2.71 16.14 -4.03
C GLU A 58 -2.22 14.74 -3.66
N PHE A 59 -0.90 14.51 -3.76
CA PHE A 59 -0.28 13.27 -3.32
C PHE A 59 -0.61 12.98 -1.85
N LEU A 60 -0.41 13.96 -0.97
CA LEU A 60 -0.65 13.83 0.47
C LEU A 60 -2.12 13.58 0.83
N GLN A 61 -3.07 13.89 -0.05
CA GLN A 61 -4.50 13.54 0.16
C GLN A 61 -4.75 12.04 -0.01
N ASN A 62 -3.87 11.34 -0.73
CA ASN A 62 -3.96 9.89 -0.94
C ASN A 62 -3.20 9.07 0.11
N VAL A 63 -2.52 9.72 1.05
CA VAL A 63 -1.84 9.06 2.17
C VAL A 63 -2.86 8.72 3.25
N VAL A 64 -2.97 7.44 3.58
CA VAL A 64 -3.88 6.91 4.61
C VAL A 64 -3.24 7.02 6.00
N ARG A 65 -1.93 6.69 6.10
CA ARG A 65 -1.16 6.73 7.35
C ARG A 65 0.14 7.49 7.19
N GLY A 66 0.53 8.20 8.25
CA GLY A 66 1.82 8.90 8.29
C GLY A 66 1.88 10.18 7.44
N LYS A 67 0.74 10.76 7.04
CA LYS A 67 0.67 11.97 6.21
C LYS A 67 1.59 13.10 6.70
N ARG A 68 1.49 13.44 8.00
CA ARG A 68 2.32 14.52 8.59
C ARG A 68 3.81 14.17 8.57
N PHE A 69 4.14 12.92 8.83
CA PHE A 69 5.52 12.42 8.79
C PHE A 69 6.12 12.53 7.39
N LEU A 70 5.37 12.13 6.37
CA LEU A 70 5.81 12.08 4.98
C LEU A 70 5.93 13.46 4.32
N THR A 71 5.30 14.52 4.87
CA THR A 71 5.25 15.85 4.24
C THR A 71 6.62 16.32 3.77
N GLY A 72 7.62 16.31 4.65
CA GLY A 72 8.98 16.78 4.30
C GLY A 72 9.63 15.95 3.19
N ALA A 73 9.52 14.63 3.25
CA ALA A 73 10.09 13.73 2.24
C ALA A 73 9.42 13.91 0.86
N ILE A 74 8.08 14.02 0.82
CA ILE A 74 7.34 14.21 -0.44
C ILE A 74 7.62 15.55 -1.07
N TYR A 75 7.73 16.64 -0.31
CA TYR A 75 8.12 17.94 -0.86
C TYR A 75 9.58 17.98 -1.32
N SER A 76 10.47 17.24 -0.66
CA SER A 76 11.88 17.12 -1.05
C SER A 76 12.08 16.30 -2.33
N PHE A 77 11.28 15.22 -2.48
CA PHE A 77 11.32 14.34 -3.65
C PHE A 77 9.89 14.05 -4.13
N PRO A 78 9.22 15.05 -4.79
CA PRO A 78 7.85 14.92 -5.26
C PRO A 78 7.74 13.97 -6.48
N PRO A 79 6.50 13.58 -6.88
CA PRO A 79 6.26 12.72 -8.03
C PRO A 79 6.97 13.16 -9.32
N GLN A 80 6.99 14.46 -9.61
CA GLN A 80 7.67 14.97 -10.79
C GLN A 80 9.17 14.65 -10.76
N LYS A 81 9.85 14.87 -9.62
CA LYS A 81 11.27 14.49 -9.49
C LYS A 81 11.51 12.99 -9.68
N THR A 82 10.54 12.16 -9.32
CA THR A 82 10.63 10.72 -9.61
C THR A 82 10.55 10.45 -11.11
N ILE A 83 9.66 11.11 -11.84
CA ILE A 83 9.55 11.01 -13.29
C ILE A 83 10.86 11.50 -13.94
N ASP A 84 11.31 12.71 -13.58
CA ASP A 84 12.55 13.31 -14.10
C ASP A 84 13.76 12.40 -13.86
N PHE A 85 13.90 11.80 -12.67
CA PHE A 85 14.95 10.83 -12.35
C PHE A 85 14.91 9.63 -13.30
N PHE A 86 13.75 9.02 -13.51
CA PHE A 86 13.67 7.86 -14.40
C PHE A 86 13.97 8.22 -15.86
N GLU A 87 13.53 9.37 -16.33
CA GLU A 87 13.82 9.86 -17.69
C GLU A 87 15.30 10.21 -17.87
N GLU A 88 15.94 10.85 -16.90
CA GLU A 88 17.37 11.14 -16.88
C GLU A 88 18.22 9.85 -17.05
N TYR A 89 17.80 8.77 -16.38
CA TYR A 89 18.50 7.48 -16.51
C TYR A 89 18.01 6.62 -17.68
N GLY A 90 17.17 7.18 -18.57
CA GLY A 90 16.82 6.63 -19.88
C GLY A 90 15.56 5.76 -19.90
N LEU A 91 14.69 5.86 -18.90
CA LEU A 91 13.38 5.23 -18.92
C LEU A 91 12.35 6.15 -19.59
N SER A 92 11.78 5.75 -20.72
CA SER A 92 10.65 6.47 -21.29
C SER A 92 9.40 6.26 -20.43
N VAL A 93 8.73 7.35 -20.04
CA VAL A 93 7.57 7.36 -19.15
C VAL A 93 6.31 7.69 -19.94
N LYS A 94 5.18 7.10 -19.56
CA LYS A 94 3.83 7.47 -20.02
C LYS A 94 2.90 7.67 -18.86
N ILE A 95 2.02 8.66 -18.98
CA ILE A 95 0.97 8.95 -18.02
C ILE A 95 -0.36 8.39 -18.54
N GLU A 96 -1.03 7.58 -17.73
CA GLU A 96 -2.35 7.00 -18.05
C GLU A 96 -3.45 7.63 -17.21
N ARG A 97 -4.70 7.26 -17.49
CA ARG A 97 -5.89 7.73 -16.78
C ARG A 97 -5.68 7.67 -15.25
N GLY A 98 -6.02 8.75 -14.55
CA GLY A 98 -5.81 8.91 -13.11
C GLY A 98 -4.37 9.26 -12.76
N ASN A 99 -3.67 9.93 -13.68
CA ASN A 99 -2.30 10.45 -13.54
C ASN A 99 -1.26 9.38 -13.16
N ARG A 100 -1.52 8.11 -13.53
CA ARG A 100 -0.64 6.98 -13.19
C ARG A 100 0.54 6.93 -14.14
N ALA A 101 1.76 6.99 -13.58
CA ALA A 101 2.99 6.90 -14.34
C ALA A 101 3.47 5.45 -14.51
N PHE A 102 3.73 5.06 -15.74
CA PHE A 102 4.21 3.74 -16.12
C PHE A 102 5.43 3.86 -17.03
N PRO A 103 6.32 2.84 -17.10
CA PRO A 103 7.28 2.75 -18.21
C PRO A 103 6.51 2.61 -19.53
N SER A 104 6.96 3.29 -20.57
CA SER A 104 6.33 3.23 -21.90
C SER A 104 6.32 1.81 -22.50
N SER A 105 7.28 0.98 -22.10
CA SER A 105 7.40 -0.44 -22.46
C SER A 105 6.36 -1.36 -21.83
N ASP A 106 5.65 -0.91 -20.79
CA ASP A 106 4.78 -1.74 -19.94
C ASP A 106 5.50 -2.90 -19.22
N HIS A 107 6.82 -2.80 -19.04
CA HIS A 107 7.63 -3.81 -18.36
C HIS A 107 8.18 -3.27 -17.04
N ALA A 108 7.74 -3.84 -15.91
CA ALA A 108 8.25 -3.51 -14.57
C ALA A 108 9.78 -3.73 -14.43
N SER A 109 10.35 -4.63 -15.23
CA SER A 109 11.80 -4.86 -15.28
C SER A 109 12.59 -3.62 -15.62
N ASP A 110 12.06 -2.74 -16.45
CA ASP A 110 12.81 -1.56 -16.93
C ASP A 110 12.93 -0.52 -15.82
N VAL A 111 11.91 -0.41 -14.94
CA VAL A 111 12.00 0.41 -13.72
C VAL A 111 13.14 -0.09 -12.82
N THR A 112 13.23 -1.40 -12.58
CA THR A 112 14.31 -1.98 -11.75
C THR A 112 15.68 -1.82 -12.39
N LYS A 113 15.80 -2.07 -13.72
CA LYS A 113 17.07 -1.90 -14.46
C LYS A 113 17.56 -0.45 -14.44
N THR A 114 16.63 0.51 -14.51
CA THR A 114 16.97 1.94 -14.45
C THR A 114 17.51 2.32 -13.08
N LEU A 115 16.87 1.88 -11.99
CA LEU A 115 17.38 2.06 -10.63
C LEU A 115 18.76 1.40 -10.42
N GLU A 116 18.93 0.18 -10.90
CA GLU A 116 20.21 -0.54 -10.84
C GLU A 116 21.31 0.19 -11.63
N LYS A 117 20.98 0.69 -12.83
CA LYS A 117 21.90 1.48 -13.67
C LYS A 117 22.34 2.75 -12.94
N ALA A 118 21.39 3.50 -12.35
CA ALA A 118 21.69 4.71 -11.59
C ALA A 118 22.63 4.41 -10.41
N CYS A 119 22.34 3.36 -9.63
CA CYS A 119 23.20 2.94 -8.53
C CYS A 119 24.63 2.58 -9.02
N LYS A 120 24.75 1.81 -10.10
CA LYS A 120 26.06 1.41 -10.65
C LYS A 120 26.86 2.61 -11.17
N MET A 121 26.21 3.57 -11.82
CA MET A 121 26.87 4.80 -12.28
C MET A 121 27.41 5.65 -11.12
N MET A 122 26.75 5.60 -9.96
CA MET A 122 27.22 6.25 -8.72
C MET A 122 28.23 5.39 -7.93
N GLY A 123 28.68 4.23 -8.44
CA GLY A 123 29.67 3.39 -7.78
C GLY A 123 29.14 2.55 -6.61
N VAL A 124 27.82 2.37 -6.48
CA VAL A 124 27.23 1.51 -5.44
C VAL A 124 27.65 0.05 -5.63
N LYS A 125 28.14 -0.57 -4.54
CA LYS A 125 28.45 -2.01 -4.51
C LYS A 125 27.17 -2.79 -4.22
N LEU A 126 26.76 -3.69 -5.12
CA LEU A 126 25.53 -4.49 -5.02
C LEU A 126 25.88 -5.95 -4.71
N PHE A 127 25.46 -6.45 -3.55
CA PHE A 127 25.62 -7.84 -3.13
C PHE A 127 24.26 -8.55 -3.16
N LEU A 128 24.09 -9.47 -4.11
CA LEU A 128 22.88 -10.30 -4.25
C LEU A 128 23.09 -11.68 -3.63
N GLY A 129 21.99 -12.31 -3.17
CA GLY A 129 22.05 -13.60 -2.48
C GLY A 129 22.87 -13.52 -1.20
N GLU A 130 22.80 -12.37 -0.52
CA GLU A 130 23.50 -12.13 0.73
C GLU A 130 22.55 -11.46 1.74
N LYS A 131 22.09 -12.25 2.71
CA LYS A 131 21.15 -11.81 3.74
C LYS A 131 21.92 -11.14 4.88
N VAL A 132 21.48 -9.95 5.29
CA VAL A 132 21.88 -9.37 6.57
C VAL A 132 21.09 -10.08 7.67
N GLU A 133 21.80 -10.62 8.64
CA GLU A 133 21.22 -11.40 9.74
C GLU A 133 21.16 -10.60 11.05
N LYS A 134 22.17 -9.73 11.28
CA LYS A 134 22.25 -8.95 12.51
C LYS A 134 22.96 -7.63 12.30
N ILE A 135 22.54 -6.62 13.06
CA ILE A 135 23.20 -5.33 13.19
C ILE A 135 23.76 -5.27 14.62
N LEU A 136 25.09 -5.10 14.75
CA LEU A 136 25.76 -5.03 16.04
C LEU A 136 26.20 -3.60 16.30
N PHE A 137 25.91 -3.12 17.51
CA PHE A 137 26.36 -1.82 17.99
C PHE A 137 27.47 -2.01 19.02
N THR A 138 28.48 -1.13 19.04
CA THR A 138 29.40 -1.09 20.17
C THR A 138 28.67 -0.58 21.41
N ALA A 139 29.06 -1.15 22.56
CA ALA A 139 28.87 -0.42 23.80
C ALA A 139 29.59 0.94 23.68
N PRO A 140 28.99 2.02 24.21
CA PRO A 140 29.69 3.31 24.25
C PRO A 140 31.03 3.12 24.94
N ASP A 141 32.11 3.71 24.40
CA ASP A 141 33.37 3.84 25.10
C ASP A 141 33.06 4.55 26.40
N ILE A 142 33.25 3.82 27.51
CA ILE A 142 33.12 4.41 28.84
C ILE A 142 34.35 5.36 28.96
N ILE A 143 34.10 6.66 28.81
CA ILE A 143 35.14 7.65 29.15
C ILE A 143 35.44 7.44 30.62
N PRO A 144 36.71 7.13 30.99
CA PRO A 144 37.07 6.95 32.40
C PRO A 144 36.68 8.21 33.18
N MET A 145 36.03 8.04 34.34
CA MET A 145 35.60 9.17 35.18
C MET A 145 36.74 10.13 35.58
N SER A 146 37.99 9.76 35.33
CA SER A 146 39.18 10.58 35.55
C SER A 146 39.30 11.78 34.61
N ASP A 147 38.60 11.79 33.48
CA ASP A 147 38.73 12.79 32.39
C ASP A 147 37.52 13.70 32.27
N ILE A 148 36.59 13.69 33.24
CA ILE A 148 35.39 14.53 33.24
C ILE A 148 35.59 15.68 34.22
N ASP A 149 35.76 16.90 33.71
CA ASP A 149 35.72 18.13 34.50
C ASP A 149 34.34 18.29 35.17
N GLU A 150 34.31 18.63 36.47
CA GLU A 150 33.11 18.76 37.32
C GLU A 150 32.03 19.76 36.79
N CYS A 151 32.28 20.45 35.69
CA CYS A 151 31.38 21.47 35.16
C CYS A 151 30.46 21.00 34.01
N THR A 152 30.52 19.72 33.60
CA THR A 152 29.73 19.17 32.45
C THR A 152 28.87 17.98 32.83
N THR A 153 28.28 17.96 34.04
CA THR A 153 27.26 16.97 34.42
C THR A 153 25.91 17.28 33.79
N ARG A 154 25.79 17.24 32.48
CA ARG A 154 24.54 16.91 31.77
C ARG A 154 24.72 15.50 31.23
N ASP A 155 23.88 14.60 31.67
CA ASP A 155 23.86 13.18 31.32
C ASP A 155 24.21 12.93 29.85
N ILE A 156 25.51 12.77 29.54
CA ILE A 156 25.95 12.25 28.27
C ILE A 156 25.68 10.75 28.37
N ILE A 157 24.46 10.32 28.03
CA ILE A 157 24.15 8.93 27.73
C ILE A 157 24.96 8.61 26.47
N PRO A 158 26.01 7.79 26.57
CA PRO A 158 26.81 7.44 25.40
C PRO A 158 25.89 6.73 24.41
N MET A 159 25.67 7.32 23.25
CA MET A 159 24.79 6.74 22.26
C MET A 159 25.48 5.55 21.56
N PRO A 160 24.79 4.41 21.37
CA PRO A 160 25.40 3.25 20.73
C PRO A 160 25.89 3.61 19.31
N ARG A 161 27.12 3.22 18.99
CA ARG A 161 27.74 3.41 17.68
C ARG A 161 27.55 2.14 16.84
N ILE A 162 27.14 2.29 15.58
CA ILE A 162 27.04 1.15 14.67
C ILE A 162 28.46 0.70 14.33
N VAL A 163 28.73 -0.59 14.51
CA VAL A 163 30.08 -1.14 14.31
C VAL A 163 30.11 -2.21 13.26
N LYS A 164 29.18 -3.17 13.31
CA LYS A 164 29.24 -4.34 12.40
C LYS A 164 27.88 -4.76 11.89
N VAL A 165 27.89 -5.23 10.65
CA VAL A 165 26.75 -5.91 10.01
C VAL A 165 27.17 -7.35 9.75
N LEU A 166 26.47 -8.31 10.36
CA LEU A 166 26.64 -9.73 10.08
C LEU A 166 25.73 -10.11 8.92
N THR A 167 26.33 -10.69 7.90
CA THR A 167 25.60 -11.28 6.78
C THR A 167 25.68 -12.80 6.82
N SER A 168 24.92 -13.47 5.96
CA SER A 168 25.00 -14.93 5.77
C SER A 168 26.37 -15.42 5.27
N LYS A 169 27.28 -14.51 4.90
CA LYS A 169 28.61 -14.87 4.37
C LYS A 169 29.75 -14.41 5.27
N LYS A 170 29.72 -13.17 5.78
CA LYS A 170 30.78 -12.60 6.61
C LYS A 170 30.33 -11.35 7.37
N GLU A 171 31.24 -10.76 8.13
CA GLU A 171 31.08 -9.50 8.83
C GLU A 171 31.63 -8.34 8.01
N TYR A 172 30.98 -7.16 8.14
CA TYR A 172 31.40 -5.91 7.54
C TYR A 172 31.29 -4.76 8.53
N ASP A 173 32.17 -3.77 8.39
CA ASP A 173 32.15 -2.54 9.18
C ASP A 173 31.55 -1.39 8.39
N PHE A 174 30.63 -0.62 9.01
CA PHE A 174 29.97 0.54 8.41
C PHE A 174 29.83 1.69 9.42
N ASP A 175 29.75 2.91 8.89
CA ASP A 175 29.50 4.11 9.68
C ASP A 175 28.00 4.40 9.83
N GLU A 176 27.20 4.04 8.80
CA GLU A 176 25.78 4.35 8.70
C GLU A 176 25.01 3.16 8.11
N ILE A 177 23.79 2.95 8.58
CA ILE A 177 22.91 1.88 8.09
C ILE A 177 21.55 2.44 7.71
N ILE A 178 21.04 2.01 6.54
CA ILE A 178 19.66 2.26 6.11
C ILE A 178 18.94 0.92 5.90
N VAL A 179 17.90 0.68 6.68
CA VAL A 179 17.04 -0.49 6.59
C VAL A 179 15.87 -0.18 5.65
N ALA A 180 15.78 -0.91 4.53
CA ALA A 180 14.79 -0.75 3.47
C ALA A 180 14.18 -2.10 3.04
N THR A 181 13.90 -2.95 4.01
CA THR A 181 13.52 -4.37 3.80
C THR A 181 12.07 -4.59 3.40
N GLY A 182 11.26 -3.51 3.34
CA GLY A 182 9.81 -3.62 3.12
C GLY A 182 9.05 -4.14 4.34
N GLY A 183 7.80 -4.52 4.14
CA GLY A 183 6.90 -5.04 5.17
C GLY A 183 6.76 -6.57 5.17
N LEU A 184 5.50 -7.05 5.27
CA LEU A 184 5.13 -8.48 5.23
C LEU A 184 4.37 -8.87 3.96
N SER A 185 3.93 -7.88 3.16
CA SER A 185 3.12 -8.14 1.97
C SER A 185 3.96 -8.76 0.85
N TYR A 186 3.39 -9.80 0.19
CA TYR A 186 4.07 -10.64 -0.78
C TYR A 186 5.39 -11.23 -0.25
N PRO A 187 5.37 -12.06 0.80
CA PRO A 187 6.58 -12.56 1.45
C PRO A 187 7.51 -13.34 0.50
N SER A 188 6.96 -13.95 -0.56
CA SER A 188 7.73 -14.61 -1.62
C SER A 188 8.68 -13.67 -2.39
N THR A 189 8.48 -12.35 -2.30
CA THR A 189 9.37 -11.35 -2.90
C THR A 189 10.53 -10.94 -1.99
N GLY A 190 10.57 -11.44 -0.76
CA GLY A 190 11.58 -11.11 0.23
C GLY A 190 11.11 -10.17 1.36
N SER A 191 9.87 -9.69 1.32
CA SER A 191 9.28 -8.86 2.40
C SER A 191 8.81 -9.76 3.55
N THR A 192 9.74 -10.18 4.41
CA THR A 192 9.51 -11.17 5.49
C THR A 192 9.58 -10.57 6.90
N GLY A 193 9.62 -9.23 7.00
CA GLY A 193 9.61 -8.54 8.29
C GLY A 193 10.98 -8.40 8.96
N ASP A 194 12.07 -8.68 8.26
CA ASP A 194 13.44 -8.58 8.83
C ASP A 194 13.70 -7.19 9.45
N GLY A 195 13.21 -6.11 8.83
CA GLY A 195 13.38 -4.76 9.34
C GLY A 195 12.65 -4.49 10.65
N TYR A 196 11.53 -5.14 10.89
CA TYR A 196 10.84 -5.06 12.18
C TYR A 196 11.63 -5.73 13.30
N MET A 197 12.27 -6.86 12.98
CA MET A 197 13.16 -7.54 13.91
C MET A 197 14.35 -6.63 14.26
N PHE A 198 15.02 -6.05 13.26
CA PHE A 198 16.13 -5.11 13.51
C PHE A 198 15.69 -3.90 14.35
N ALA A 199 14.49 -3.37 14.11
CA ALA A 199 13.96 -2.25 14.89
C ALA A 199 13.73 -2.65 16.35
N GLN A 200 13.06 -3.79 16.59
CA GLN A 200 12.76 -4.28 17.95
C GLN A 200 14.02 -4.66 18.75
N GLU A 201 15.01 -5.30 18.12
CA GLU A 201 16.31 -5.60 18.73
C GLU A 201 17.05 -4.34 19.20
N ASN A 202 16.74 -3.19 18.58
CA ASN A 202 17.30 -1.89 18.92
C ASN A 202 16.34 -0.99 19.71
N GLY A 203 15.34 -1.58 20.34
CA GLY A 203 14.42 -0.91 21.26
C GLY A 203 13.41 0.04 20.59
N LEU A 204 13.21 -0.07 19.26
CA LEU A 204 12.17 0.69 18.58
C LEU A 204 10.84 -0.06 18.60
N ALA A 205 9.75 0.66 18.78
CA ALA A 205 8.40 0.12 18.73
C ALA A 205 7.97 -0.16 17.29
N VAL A 206 7.24 -1.26 17.11
CA VAL A 206 6.55 -1.62 15.87
C VAL A 206 5.06 -1.67 16.16
N THR A 207 4.28 -0.94 15.38
CA THR A 207 2.80 -0.91 15.50
C THR A 207 2.19 -2.21 14.99
N ASP A 208 0.90 -2.44 15.30
CA ASP A 208 0.18 -3.61 14.78
C ASP A 208 0.23 -3.69 13.25
N LEU A 209 0.72 -4.80 12.73
CA LEU A 209 0.82 -5.05 11.29
C LEU A 209 -0.50 -5.63 10.76
N LYS A 210 -1.09 -4.99 9.77
CA LYS A 210 -2.33 -5.39 9.11
C LYS A 210 -2.16 -5.43 7.60
N CYS A 211 -2.98 -6.24 6.94
CA CYS A 211 -3.05 -6.22 5.47
C CYS A 211 -3.71 -4.93 5.00
N GLY A 212 -3.17 -4.30 3.97
CA GLY A 212 -3.75 -3.16 3.28
C GLY A 212 -3.83 -3.38 1.78
N LEU A 213 -4.75 -2.70 1.11
CA LEU A 213 -4.99 -2.81 -0.33
C LEU A 213 -5.18 -4.28 -0.76
N CYS A 214 -6.12 -4.98 -0.16
CA CYS A 214 -6.38 -6.39 -0.41
C CYS A 214 -7.88 -6.68 -0.64
N GLY A 215 -8.18 -7.87 -1.09
CA GLY A 215 -9.57 -8.33 -1.22
C GLY A 215 -10.26 -8.48 0.14
N ILE A 216 -11.59 -8.42 0.11
CA ILE A 216 -12.46 -8.57 1.28
C ILE A 216 -13.19 -9.91 1.17
N ASN A 217 -13.03 -10.76 2.18
CA ASN A 217 -13.78 -12.00 2.34
C ASN A 217 -15.21 -11.68 2.80
N LEU A 218 -16.21 -12.27 2.15
CA LEU A 218 -17.62 -12.11 2.52
C LEU A 218 -18.14 -13.31 3.27
N VAL A 219 -19.22 -13.10 4.03
CA VAL A 219 -20.00 -14.16 4.68
C VAL A 219 -21.02 -14.73 3.68
N GLY A 220 -21.19 -16.05 3.68
CA GLY A 220 -22.10 -16.78 2.77
C GLY A 220 -21.36 -17.34 1.55
N ASP A 221 -22.13 -17.81 0.57
CA ASP A 221 -21.61 -18.47 -0.65
C ASP A 221 -22.09 -17.85 -1.95
N PHE A 222 -23.02 -16.89 -1.90
CA PHE A 222 -23.63 -16.26 -3.08
C PHE A 222 -22.60 -15.67 -4.06
N PHE A 223 -21.49 -15.19 -3.55
CA PHE A 223 -20.42 -14.58 -4.35
C PHE A 223 -19.68 -15.59 -5.23
N LYS A 224 -19.76 -16.88 -4.93
CA LYS A 224 -19.16 -17.94 -5.77
C LYS A 224 -19.85 -18.03 -7.13
N GLU A 225 -21.18 -17.88 -7.14
CA GLU A 225 -21.98 -17.82 -8.39
C GLU A 225 -21.68 -16.55 -9.18
N LEU A 226 -21.31 -15.47 -8.50
CA LEU A 226 -20.95 -14.17 -9.09
C LEU A 226 -19.49 -14.09 -9.51
N GLN A 227 -18.67 -15.11 -9.26
CA GLN A 227 -17.23 -15.09 -9.56
C GLN A 227 -16.96 -14.64 -11.01
N GLY A 228 -16.03 -13.70 -11.17
CA GLY A 228 -15.66 -13.09 -12.44
C GLY A 228 -16.57 -11.94 -12.90
N LEU A 229 -17.66 -11.66 -12.19
CA LEU A 229 -18.51 -10.50 -12.49
C LEU A 229 -17.83 -9.21 -12.03
N ALA A 230 -17.45 -8.38 -13.00
CA ALA A 230 -16.98 -7.02 -12.75
C ALA A 230 -18.16 -6.04 -12.83
N LEU A 231 -18.26 -5.18 -11.83
CA LEU A 231 -19.22 -4.08 -11.79
C LEU A 231 -18.48 -2.76 -11.99
N LYS A 232 -19.04 -1.89 -12.82
CA LYS A 232 -18.53 -0.55 -13.09
C LYS A 232 -19.53 0.49 -12.60
N ASN A 233 -19.00 1.66 -12.21
CA ASN A 233 -19.82 2.78 -11.76
C ASN A 233 -20.78 2.40 -10.64
N VAL A 234 -20.25 1.74 -9.60
CA VAL A 234 -20.96 1.39 -8.37
C VAL A 234 -20.33 2.14 -7.19
N THR A 235 -21.08 2.31 -6.11
CA THR A 235 -20.55 2.91 -4.87
C THR A 235 -20.57 1.89 -3.75
N LEU A 236 -19.39 1.64 -3.16
CA LEU A 236 -19.23 0.80 -1.97
C LEU A 236 -19.14 1.69 -0.74
N THR A 237 -20.10 1.56 0.17
CA THR A 237 -20.14 2.34 1.42
C THR A 237 -19.95 1.41 2.61
N VAL A 238 -19.05 1.78 3.52
CA VAL A 238 -18.85 1.08 4.80
C VAL A 238 -19.11 2.04 5.95
N LYS A 239 -19.95 1.62 6.89
CA LYS A 239 -20.26 2.34 8.12
C LYS A 239 -19.84 1.53 9.34
N HIS A 240 -19.35 2.22 10.37
CA HIS A 240 -19.08 1.68 11.70
C HIS A 240 -19.74 2.58 12.75
N ALA A 241 -20.54 2.00 13.65
CA ALA A 241 -21.30 2.75 14.67
C ALA A 241 -22.10 3.93 14.09
N GLY A 242 -22.73 3.75 12.91
CA GLY A 242 -23.54 4.75 12.23
C GLY A 242 -22.74 5.80 11.42
N LYS A 243 -21.42 5.89 11.58
CA LYS A 243 -20.57 6.82 10.83
C LYS A 243 -20.04 6.18 9.57
N THR A 244 -20.02 6.91 8.46
CA THR A 244 -19.38 6.49 7.21
C THR A 244 -17.86 6.51 7.38
N ILE A 245 -17.22 5.35 7.18
CA ILE A 245 -15.78 5.16 7.25
C ILE A 245 -15.17 5.23 5.85
N SER A 246 -15.88 4.69 4.86
CA SER A 246 -15.47 4.66 3.46
C SER A 246 -16.68 4.79 2.56
N GLU A 247 -16.54 5.57 1.49
CA GLU A 247 -17.51 5.66 0.40
C GLU A 247 -16.72 5.81 -0.90
N GLU A 248 -16.63 4.72 -1.64
CA GLU A 248 -15.78 4.61 -2.83
C GLU A 248 -16.62 4.37 -4.08
N PHE A 249 -16.49 5.26 -5.06
CA PHE A 249 -17.13 5.12 -6.38
C PHE A 249 -16.14 4.54 -7.39
N GLY A 250 -16.56 3.54 -8.17
CA GLY A 250 -15.70 3.00 -9.22
C GLY A 250 -16.03 1.57 -9.62
N GLU A 251 -14.98 0.77 -9.78
CA GLU A 251 -15.06 -0.62 -10.25
C GLU A 251 -14.76 -1.61 -9.13
N MET A 252 -15.53 -2.69 -9.09
CA MET A 252 -15.29 -3.85 -8.23
C MET A 252 -15.46 -5.17 -8.99
N LEU A 253 -14.92 -6.24 -8.42
CA LEU A 253 -14.96 -7.58 -8.96
C LEU A 253 -15.43 -8.57 -7.89
N PHE A 254 -16.38 -9.42 -8.21
CA PHE A 254 -16.70 -10.59 -7.41
C PHE A 254 -15.68 -11.72 -7.67
N THR A 255 -15.21 -12.34 -6.59
CA THR A 255 -14.22 -13.42 -6.60
C THR A 255 -14.79 -14.65 -5.88
N HIS A 256 -14.04 -15.75 -5.89
CA HIS A 256 -14.42 -16.97 -5.17
C HIS A 256 -14.42 -16.83 -3.63
N PHE A 257 -13.83 -15.78 -3.08
CA PHE A 257 -13.77 -15.50 -1.63
C PHE A 257 -14.64 -14.30 -1.19
N GLY A 258 -15.15 -13.52 -2.13
CA GLY A 258 -15.92 -12.31 -1.85
C GLY A 258 -15.71 -11.25 -2.92
N ILE A 259 -15.07 -10.15 -2.60
CA ILE A 259 -14.91 -9.00 -3.50
C ILE A 259 -13.47 -8.49 -3.56
N SER A 260 -13.11 -7.89 -4.70
CA SER A 260 -11.84 -7.21 -4.98
C SER A 260 -12.07 -6.07 -5.98
N GLY A 261 -11.00 -5.46 -6.46
CA GLY A 261 -11.04 -4.33 -7.40
C GLY A 261 -10.75 -2.99 -6.74
N PRO A 262 -10.56 -1.91 -7.53
CA PRO A 262 -10.01 -0.65 -7.05
C PRO A 262 -10.69 -0.09 -5.79
N ILE A 263 -12.03 0.02 -5.78
CA ILE A 263 -12.76 0.57 -4.63
C ILE A 263 -12.68 -0.34 -3.39
N VAL A 264 -12.60 -1.65 -3.60
CA VAL A 264 -12.47 -2.64 -2.50
C VAL A 264 -11.08 -2.57 -1.87
N LEU A 265 -10.04 -2.42 -2.70
CA LEU A 265 -8.66 -2.27 -2.21
C LEU A 265 -8.52 -1.02 -1.33
N SER A 266 -9.02 0.13 -1.79
CA SER A 266 -9.04 1.37 -0.99
C SER A 266 -9.81 1.19 0.33
N THR A 267 -11.02 0.65 0.24
CA THR A 267 -11.86 0.38 1.42
C THR A 267 -11.15 -0.52 2.43
N SER A 268 -10.44 -1.56 1.97
CA SER A 268 -9.74 -2.50 2.86
C SER A 268 -8.71 -1.83 3.77
N SER A 269 -7.99 -0.82 3.27
CA SER A 269 -7.01 -0.05 4.07
C SER A 269 -7.66 0.83 5.13
N LEU A 270 -8.91 1.26 4.92
CA LEU A 270 -9.64 2.09 5.88
C LEU A 270 -10.30 1.26 7.00
N ILE A 271 -10.60 -0.02 6.74
CA ILE A 271 -11.32 -0.89 7.69
C ILE A 271 -10.42 -1.92 8.38
N ASN A 272 -9.15 -2.03 8.02
CA ASN A 272 -8.25 -3.11 8.45
C ASN A 272 -7.96 -3.17 9.98
N ARG A 273 -8.33 -2.13 10.72
CA ARG A 273 -8.20 -2.06 12.20
C ARG A 273 -9.56 -2.06 12.92
N LEU A 274 -10.66 -2.19 12.19
CA LEU A 274 -12.00 -2.18 12.76
C LEU A 274 -12.53 -3.60 12.98
N PRO A 275 -13.39 -3.83 13.96
CA PRO A 275 -14.05 -5.12 14.16
C PRO A 275 -15.04 -5.38 13.02
N PHE A 276 -14.76 -6.38 12.18
CA PHE A 276 -15.51 -6.67 10.95
C PHE A 276 -16.99 -6.98 11.19
N GLU A 277 -17.31 -7.61 12.32
CA GLU A 277 -18.68 -7.94 12.72
C GLU A 277 -19.54 -6.70 13.03
N LYS A 278 -18.92 -5.53 13.27
CA LYS A 278 -19.60 -4.25 13.53
C LYS A 278 -19.69 -3.35 12.30
N LEU A 279 -19.20 -3.84 11.16
CA LEU A 279 -19.24 -3.08 9.91
C LEU A 279 -20.58 -3.31 9.19
N ALA A 280 -21.22 -2.22 8.76
CA ALA A 280 -22.32 -2.23 7.81
C ALA A 280 -21.80 -1.83 6.43
N MET A 281 -21.64 -2.81 5.55
CA MET A 281 -21.18 -2.59 4.17
C MET A 281 -22.34 -2.74 3.20
N THR A 282 -22.53 -1.75 2.31
CA THR A 282 -23.57 -1.72 1.30
C THR A 282 -23.01 -1.31 -0.05
N LEU A 283 -23.60 -1.86 -1.11
CA LEU A 283 -23.25 -1.56 -2.49
C LEU A 283 -24.44 -0.88 -3.19
N ASP A 284 -24.25 0.34 -3.67
CA ASP A 284 -25.17 1.01 -4.58
C ASP A 284 -24.84 0.62 -6.01
N LEU A 285 -25.77 -0.09 -6.66
CA LEU A 285 -25.62 -0.58 -8.03
C LEU A 285 -25.93 0.48 -9.07
N LYS A 286 -26.56 1.60 -8.69
CA LYS A 286 -27.02 2.67 -9.58
C LYS A 286 -26.81 4.06 -8.93
N PRO A 287 -25.59 4.45 -8.61
CA PRO A 287 -25.33 5.70 -7.87
C PRO A 287 -25.73 6.96 -8.67
N ALA A 288 -25.72 6.90 -9.99
CA ALA A 288 -26.14 8.01 -10.85
C ALA A 288 -27.65 8.28 -10.82
N LEU A 289 -28.47 7.38 -10.25
CA LEU A 289 -29.91 7.52 -10.13
C LEU A 289 -30.29 7.68 -8.66
N ASP A 290 -31.01 8.75 -8.32
CA ASP A 290 -31.66 8.85 -7.02
C ASP A 290 -32.82 7.84 -6.92
N GLU A 291 -33.33 7.66 -5.69
CA GLU A 291 -34.38 6.67 -5.42
C GLU A 291 -35.67 6.95 -6.24
N GLN A 292 -36.05 8.22 -6.44
CA GLN A 292 -37.25 8.58 -7.17
C GLN A 292 -37.11 8.28 -8.67
N THR A 293 -35.95 8.63 -9.23
CA THR A 293 -35.66 8.37 -10.64
C THR A 293 -35.57 6.87 -10.94
N LEU A 294 -34.92 6.12 -10.00
CA LEU A 294 -34.83 4.67 -10.13
C LEU A 294 -36.20 3.98 -9.99
N ASP A 295 -37.07 4.45 -9.08
CA ASP A 295 -38.44 3.92 -8.94
C ASP A 295 -39.28 4.17 -10.23
N LYS A 296 -39.20 5.38 -10.79
CA LYS A 296 -39.83 5.68 -12.11
C LYS A 296 -39.28 4.77 -13.22
N ARG A 297 -37.98 4.48 -13.22
CA ARG A 297 -37.35 3.56 -14.15
C ARG A 297 -37.91 2.14 -13.99
N LEU A 298 -37.99 1.65 -12.73
CA LEU A 298 -38.59 0.32 -12.49
C LEU A 298 -40.02 0.22 -12.94
N LEU A 299 -40.86 1.24 -12.68
CA LEU A 299 -42.26 1.27 -13.15
C LEU A 299 -42.34 1.20 -14.68
N ARG A 300 -41.53 1.98 -15.40
CA ARG A 300 -41.46 1.95 -16.85
C ARG A 300 -41.03 0.59 -17.40
N ASP A 301 -40.01 0.00 -16.81
CA ASP A 301 -39.49 -1.30 -17.24
C ASP A 301 -40.50 -2.41 -16.92
N PHE A 302 -41.22 -2.32 -15.79
CA PHE A 302 -42.29 -3.24 -15.42
C PHE A 302 -43.50 -3.16 -16.37
N GLU A 303 -43.91 -1.98 -16.80
CA GLU A 303 -44.98 -1.85 -17.81
C GLU A 303 -44.56 -2.47 -19.15
N LYS A 304 -43.31 -2.22 -19.59
CA LYS A 304 -42.73 -2.82 -20.79
C LYS A 304 -42.71 -4.34 -20.75
N TYR A 305 -42.47 -4.92 -19.60
CA TYR A 305 -42.27 -6.37 -19.42
C TYR A 305 -43.34 -7.06 -18.55
N LYS A 306 -44.53 -6.47 -18.45
CA LYS A 306 -45.61 -6.92 -17.54
C LYS A 306 -45.99 -8.39 -17.63
N ASN A 307 -45.85 -9.00 -18.81
CA ASN A 307 -46.14 -10.42 -19.06
C ASN A 307 -44.91 -11.32 -19.02
N LYS A 308 -43.76 -10.83 -18.47
CA LYS A 308 -42.56 -11.63 -18.29
C LYS A 308 -42.28 -11.87 -16.81
N GLN A 309 -41.43 -12.85 -16.52
CA GLN A 309 -40.90 -13.04 -15.18
C GLN A 309 -39.97 -11.87 -14.81
N VAL A 310 -39.93 -11.49 -13.53
CA VAL A 310 -39.14 -10.36 -13.03
C VAL A 310 -37.64 -10.54 -13.30
N LEU A 311 -37.13 -11.76 -13.28
CA LEU A 311 -35.77 -12.07 -13.68
C LEU A 311 -35.42 -11.53 -15.06
N ASN A 312 -36.31 -11.71 -16.03
CA ASN A 312 -36.11 -11.23 -17.40
C ASN A 312 -36.32 -9.71 -17.56
N ALA A 313 -37.15 -9.12 -16.73
CA ALA A 313 -37.42 -7.68 -16.79
C ALA A 313 -36.23 -6.83 -16.27
N LEU A 314 -35.37 -7.40 -15.44
CA LEU A 314 -34.24 -6.68 -14.86
C LEU A 314 -32.94 -6.77 -15.71
N CYS A 315 -32.95 -7.50 -16.84
CA CYS A 315 -31.73 -7.69 -17.66
C CYS A 315 -31.24 -6.39 -18.34
N GLU A 316 -32.10 -5.37 -18.53
CA GLU A 316 -31.66 -4.06 -19.02
C GLU A 316 -31.11 -3.15 -17.92
N LEU A 317 -31.30 -3.52 -16.65
CA LEU A 317 -30.89 -2.74 -15.51
C LEU A 317 -29.63 -3.35 -14.84
N LEU A 318 -29.52 -4.67 -14.81
CA LEU A 318 -28.47 -5.38 -14.08
C LEU A 318 -27.80 -6.45 -14.97
N PRO A 319 -26.53 -6.78 -14.70
CA PRO A 319 -25.91 -7.98 -15.24
C PRO A 319 -26.72 -9.23 -14.87
N GLN A 320 -26.96 -10.11 -15.83
CA GLN A 320 -27.82 -11.27 -15.66
C GLN A 320 -27.47 -12.15 -14.45
N LYS A 321 -26.16 -12.37 -14.21
CA LYS A 321 -25.67 -13.14 -13.05
C LYS A 321 -26.06 -12.52 -11.71
N LEU A 322 -26.22 -11.19 -11.62
CA LEU A 322 -26.49 -10.49 -10.37
C LEU A 322 -27.97 -10.50 -9.97
N ILE A 323 -28.87 -10.65 -10.94
CA ILE A 323 -30.32 -10.54 -10.74
C ILE A 323 -30.85 -11.53 -9.69
N PRO A 324 -30.49 -12.82 -9.70
CA PRO A 324 -30.95 -13.78 -8.70
C PRO A 324 -30.61 -13.37 -7.26
N PHE A 325 -29.41 -12.86 -7.04
CA PHE A 325 -28.98 -12.38 -5.72
C PHE A 325 -29.76 -11.15 -5.28
N VAL A 326 -29.92 -10.16 -6.14
CA VAL A 326 -30.70 -8.94 -5.83
C VAL A 326 -32.17 -9.29 -5.53
N LEU A 327 -32.79 -10.17 -6.29
CA LEU A 327 -34.16 -10.64 -6.04
C LEU A 327 -34.28 -11.39 -4.71
N SER A 328 -33.30 -12.24 -4.38
CA SER A 328 -33.24 -12.93 -3.09
C SER A 328 -33.19 -11.94 -1.92
N VAL A 329 -32.33 -10.91 -2.00
CA VAL A 329 -32.26 -9.84 -0.99
C VAL A 329 -33.57 -9.05 -0.88
N ALA A 330 -34.26 -8.81 -2.00
CA ALA A 330 -35.56 -8.15 -2.03
C ALA A 330 -36.73 -9.04 -1.55
N GLY A 331 -36.50 -10.35 -1.34
CA GLY A 331 -37.54 -11.33 -1.00
C GLY A 331 -38.56 -11.52 -2.11
N ILE A 332 -38.09 -11.54 -3.37
CA ILE A 332 -38.93 -11.71 -4.55
C ILE A 332 -38.54 -13.00 -5.28
N SER A 333 -39.51 -13.86 -5.59
CA SER A 333 -39.28 -15.07 -6.38
C SER A 333 -38.82 -14.72 -7.79
N GLN A 334 -37.78 -15.38 -8.30
CA GLN A 334 -37.25 -15.18 -9.66
C GLN A 334 -38.27 -15.47 -10.75
N THR A 335 -39.20 -16.40 -10.49
CA THR A 335 -40.26 -16.82 -11.42
C THR A 335 -41.54 -15.97 -11.34
N LYS A 336 -41.57 -15.01 -10.38
CA LYS A 336 -42.74 -14.14 -10.23
C LYS A 336 -42.95 -13.28 -11.48
N MET A 337 -44.22 -13.21 -11.95
CA MET A 337 -44.58 -12.34 -13.05
C MET A 337 -44.52 -10.88 -12.65
N VAL A 338 -44.09 -10.02 -13.56
CA VAL A 338 -43.91 -8.57 -13.28
C VAL A 338 -45.22 -7.90 -12.89
N ASN A 339 -46.36 -8.25 -13.52
CA ASN A 339 -47.69 -7.73 -13.16
C ASN A 339 -48.15 -8.15 -11.75
N GLY A 340 -47.52 -9.14 -11.14
CA GLY A 340 -47.81 -9.55 -9.77
C GLY A 340 -46.91 -8.90 -8.72
N ILE A 341 -45.98 -8.03 -9.11
CA ILE A 341 -45.07 -7.34 -8.15
C ILE A 341 -45.89 -6.25 -7.42
N THR A 342 -45.92 -6.34 -6.10
CA THR A 342 -46.60 -5.35 -5.24
C THR A 342 -45.76 -4.08 -5.08
N LYS A 343 -46.39 -3.00 -4.58
CA LYS A 343 -45.69 -1.74 -4.24
C LYS A 343 -44.59 -1.96 -3.19
N GLU A 344 -44.88 -2.80 -2.20
CA GLU A 344 -43.95 -3.14 -1.12
C GLU A 344 -42.74 -3.95 -1.64
N GLU A 345 -42.99 -4.90 -2.55
CA GLU A 345 -41.92 -5.66 -3.20
C GLU A 345 -41.02 -4.77 -4.07
N ARG A 346 -41.64 -3.84 -4.83
CA ARG A 346 -40.90 -2.86 -5.61
C ARG A 346 -40.07 -1.94 -4.73
N ALA A 347 -40.57 -1.52 -3.56
CA ALA A 347 -39.81 -0.73 -2.61
C ALA A 347 -38.63 -1.51 -2.02
N ARG A 348 -38.79 -2.81 -1.70
CA ARG A 348 -37.70 -3.67 -1.28
C ARG A 348 -36.65 -3.88 -2.39
N LEU A 349 -37.10 -4.05 -3.63
CA LEU A 349 -36.19 -4.15 -4.77
C LEU A 349 -35.40 -2.84 -4.97
N LEU A 350 -36.06 -1.68 -4.91
CA LEU A 350 -35.43 -0.38 -4.98
C LEU A 350 -34.34 -0.24 -3.89
N LYS A 351 -34.66 -0.61 -2.66
CA LYS A 351 -33.72 -0.62 -1.56
C LYS A 351 -32.54 -1.58 -1.80
N ALA A 352 -32.80 -2.78 -2.33
CA ALA A 352 -31.75 -3.74 -2.67
C ALA A 352 -30.82 -3.22 -3.79
N LEU A 353 -31.33 -2.43 -4.74
CA LEU A 353 -30.53 -1.80 -5.80
C LEU A 353 -29.65 -0.67 -5.28
N LYS A 354 -30.12 0.10 -4.29
CA LYS A 354 -29.41 1.25 -3.72
C LYS A 354 -28.52 0.89 -2.54
N GLN A 355 -28.83 -0.16 -1.81
CA GLN A 355 -28.18 -0.53 -0.56
C GLN A 355 -28.05 -2.06 -0.45
N LEU A 356 -27.47 -2.71 -1.48
CA LEU A 356 -27.24 -4.15 -1.47
C LEU A 356 -26.30 -4.53 -0.31
N PRO A 357 -26.77 -5.27 0.70
CA PRO A 357 -25.97 -5.56 1.87
C PRO A 357 -24.89 -6.61 1.56
N LEU A 358 -23.67 -6.34 2.00
CA LEU A 358 -22.54 -7.25 1.93
C LEU A 358 -21.96 -7.43 3.34
N LYS A 359 -21.89 -8.65 3.84
CA LYS A 359 -21.39 -8.91 5.19
C LYS A 359 -19.92 -9.30 5.13
N VAL A 360 -19.07 -8.50 5.80
CA VAL A 360 -17.62 -8.72 5.85
C VAL A 360 -17.31 -9.87 6.80
N ARG A 361 -16.48 -10.82 6.37
CA ARG A 361 -15.89 -11.88 7.18
C ARG A 361 -14.47 -11.54 7.63
N GLY A 362 -13.72 -10.81 6.81
CA GLY A 362 -12.33 -10.45 7.05
C GLY A 362 -11.63 -9.96 5.79
N LEU A 363 -10.35 -9.71 5.89
CA LEU A 363 -9.48 -9.34 4.76
C LEU A 363 -8.67 -10.54 4.26
N ARG A 364 -8.14 -10.44 3.04
CA ARG A 364 -7.14 -11.39 2.52
C ARG A 364 -5.81 -11.21 3.26
N GLY A 365 -5.01 -12.29 3.31
CA GLY A 365 -3.73 -12.34 4.01
C GLY A 365 -2.60 -11.58 3.30
N PHE A 366 -1.42 -11.58 3.93
CA PHE A 366 -0.23 -10.88 3.41
C PHE A 366 0.28 -11.45 2.07
N GLU A 367 -0.05 -12.69 1.73
CA GLU A 367 0.27 -13.30 0.44
C GLU A 367 -0.39 -12.57 -0.75
N GLU A 368 -1.54 -11.92 -0.51
CA GLU A 368 -2.31 -11.23 -1.53
C GLU A 368 -2.42 -9.71 -1.28
N ALA A 369 -2.07 -9.24 -0.09
CA ALA A 369 -2.09 -7.83 0.25
C ALA A 369 -1.01 -7.07 -0.53
N ILE A 370 -1.37 -5.95 -1.15
CA ILE A 370 -0.41 -5.14 -1.91
C ILE A 370 0.58 -4.47 -0.97
N ILE A 371 0.11 -4.04 0.21
CA ILE A 371 0.92 -3.36 1.22
C ILE A 371 0.69 -3.95 2.62
N THR A 372 1.68 -3.71 3.48
CA THR A 372 1.56 -3.81 4.93
C THR A 372 1.14 -2.45 5.48
N SER A 373 0.08 -2.41 6.28
CA SER A 373 -0.35 -1.24 7.05
C SER A 373 0.11 -1.42 8.50
N GLY A 374 0.85 -0.48 9.03
CA GLY A 374 1.64 -0.62 10.24
C GLY A 374 3.12 -0.75 9.93
N GLY A 375 3.96 -0.61 10.92
CA GLY A 375 5.40 -0.64 10.78
C GLY A 375 6.10 -0.03 11.98
N ILE A 376 7.33 0.43 11.79
CA ILE A 376 8.08 1.13 12.84
C ILE A 376 7.33 2.40 13.22
N ASP A 377 7.15 2.61 14.52
CA ASP A 377 6.43 3.78 15.05
C ASP A 377 7.13 5.07 14.62
N LEU A 378 6.38 5.93 13.94
CA LEU A 378 6.88 7.19 13.37
C LEU A 378 7.34 8.19 14.44
N SER A 379 6.86 8.05 15.67
CA SER A 379 7.30 8.88 16.79
C SER A 379 8.77 8.69 17.12
N GLU A 380 9.34 7.54 16.78
CA GLU A 380 10.72 7.16 17.03
C GLU A 380 11.69 7.51 15.90
N ILE A 381 11.17 7.99 14.78
CA ILE A 381 11.94 8.33 13.58
C ILE A 381 11.92 9.84 13.33
N ASN A 382 13.05 10.39 12.92
CA ASN A 382 13.13 11.78 12.49
C ASN A 382 12.56 11.91 11.05
N PRO A 383 11.49 12.67 10.83
CA PRO A 383 10.83 12.77 9.53
C PRO A 383 11.65 13.44 8.43
N LYS A 384 12.74 14.14 8.78
CA LYS A 384 13.62 14.82 7.81
C LYS A 384 14.78 13.93 7.35
N THR A 385 15.29 13.09 8.26
CA THR A 385 16.49 12.29 8.02
C THR A 385 16.21 10.79 7.93
N MET A 386 14.99 10.38 8.25
CA MET A 386 14.60 8.95 8.39
C MET A 386 15.42 8.20 9.44
N GLU A 387 16.17 8.90 10.29
CA GLU A 387 17.05 8.36 11.33
C GLU A 387 16.27 8.04 12.60
N SER A 388 16.63 6.94 13.23
CA SER A 388 16.15 6.61 14.58
C SER A 388 16.55 7.71 15.57
N LYS A 389 15.60 8.12 16.41
CA LYS A 389 15.88 9.05 17.52
C LYS A 389 16.62 8.38 18.69
N LYS A 390 16.61 7.05 18.74
CA LYS A 390 17.26 6.25 19.80
C LYS A 390 18.64 5.77 19.41
N VAL A 391 18.87 5.50 18.13
CA VAL A 391 20.08 4.87 17.63
C VAL A 391 20.65 5.72 16.49
N PRO A 392 21.62 6.60 16.78
CA PRO A 392 22.26 7.42 15.75
C PRO A 392 22.94 6.57 14.68
N GLY A 393 22.86 7.01 13.42
CA GLY A 393 23.40 6.29 12.27
C GLY A 393 22.52 5.14 11.76
N LEU A 394 21.40 4.81 12.44
CA LEU A 394 20.43 3.83 11.99
C LEU A 394 19.22 4.54 11.39
N ARG A 395 18.94 4.28 10.10
CA ARG A 395 17.80 4.85 9.36
C ARG A 395 16.86 3.78 8.84
N PHE A 396 15.60 4.16 8.64
CA PHE A 396 14.57 3.29 8.07
C PHE A 396 13.81 4.01 6.97
N CYS A 397 13.55 3.35 5.84
CA CYS A 397 12.80 3.94 4.73
C CYS A 397 11.93 2.93 3.99
N GLY A 398 10.89 3.45 3.33
CA GLY A 398 9.91 2.63 2.62
C GLY A 398 8.86 1.99 3.54
N GLU A 399 8.30 0.88 3.10
CA GLU A 399 7.16 0.18 3.70
C GLU A 399 7.47 -0.43 5.09
N VAL A 400 8.71 -0.41 5.56
CA VAL A 400 9.07 -0.80 6.93
C VAL A 400 8.58 0.20 7.97
N LEU A 401 8.32 1.46 7.56
CA LEU A 401 7.72 2.51 8.39
C LEU A 401 6.19 2.35 8.45
N ASP A 402 5.54 2.84 9.53
CA ASP A 402 4.05 2.88 9.62
C ASP A 402 3.47 3.97 8.69
N VAL A 403 3.68 3.81 7.40
CA VAL A 403 3.18 4.69 6.35
C VAL A 403 2.53 3.89 5.26
N ASP A 404 1.35 4.32 4.81
CA ASP A 404 0.67 3.73 3.67
C ASP A 404 -0.24 4.73 2.93
N ALA A 405 -0.52 4.44 1.67
CA ALA A 405 -1.35 5.24 0.80
C ALA A 405 -2.26 4.36 -0.06
N PHE A 406 -3.24 4.96 -0.72
CA PHE A 406 -4.11 4.28 -1.67
C PHE A 406 -3.35 3.72 -2.88
N THR A 407 -4.07 2.96 -3.73
CA THR A 407 -3.55 2.48 -5.01
C THR A 407 -3.33 3.65 -5.97
N GLY A 408 -2.41 3.50 -6.93
CA GLY A 408 -2.17 4.54 -7.95
C GLY A 408 -0.73 4.99 -8.08
N GLY A 409 0.25 4.24 -7.55
CA GLY A 409 1.68 4.59 -7.57
C GLY A 409 2.15 5.27 -6.28
N PHE A 410 1.22 5.61 -5.37
CA PHE A 410 1.53 6.39 -4.17
C PHE A 410 2.49 5.67 -3.21
N ASN A 411 2.32 4.36 -2.98
CA ASN A 411 3.21 3.60 -2.08
C ASN A 411 4.64 3.43 -2.65
N MET A 412 4.77 3.35 -3.97
CA MET A 412 6.08 3.36 -4.63
C MET A 412 6.75 4.71 -4.48
N GLN A 413 6.00 5.80 -4.66
CA GLN A 413 6.50 7.16 -4.44
C GLN A 413 6.95 7.39 -2.99
N ILE A 414 6.20 6.88 -1.99
CA ILE A 414 6.63 6.91 -0.58
C ILE A 414 7.99 6.21 -0.42
N ALA A 415 8.15 5.05 -1.05
CA ALA A 415 9.41 4.31 -1.00
C ALA A 415 10.58 5.11 -1.59
N PHE A 416 10.38 5.76 -2.74
CA PHE A 416 11.40 6.62 -3.35
C PHE A 416 11.69 7.87 -2.51
N ALA A 417 10.67 8.59 -2.06
CA ALA A 417 10.85 9.83 -1.32
C ALA A 417 11.53 9.62 0.04
N THR A 418 11.14 8.57 0.77
CA THR A 418 11.77 8.24 2.05
C THR A 418 13.17 7.67 1.88
N GLY A 419 13.41 6.87 0.84
CA GLY A 419 14.74 6.38 0.47
C GLY A 419 15.68 7.52 0.12
N TYR A 420 15.24 8.44 -0.73
CA TYR A 420 16.00 9.64 -1.09
C TYR A 420 16.32 10.50 0.14
N ALA A 421 15.33 10.75 1.00
CA ALA A 421 15.54 11.51 2.24
C ALA A 421 16.55 10.84 3.17
N ALA A 422 16.48 9.51 3.33
CA ALA A 422 17.43 8.75 4.15
C ALA A 422 18.87 8.87 3.62
N GLY A 423 19.08 8.66 2.32
CA GLY A 423 20.40 8.72 1.70
C GLY A 423 21.00 10.14 1.73
N LYS A 424 20.22 11.15 1.34
CA LYS A 424 20.67 12.56 1.31
C LYS A 424 20.95 13.14 2.69
N SER A 425 20.37 12.59 3.75
CA SER A 425 20.56 13.10 5.11
C SER A 425 21.89 12.72 5.76
N ILE A 426 22.62 11.78 5.17
CA ILE A 426 23.94 11.36 5.69
C ILE A 426 24.95 12.50 5.45
N ARG A 427 25.66 12.89 6.51
CA ARG A 427 26.65 13.99 6.49
C ARG A 427 28.07 13.47 6.68
#